data_d6beb66684d0a2959eabccd25d9af177
#
_entry.id   d6beb66684d0a2959eabccd25d9af177
#
_cell.length_a   1.000
_cell.length_b   1.000
_cell.length_c   1.000
_cell.angle_alpha   90.00
_cell.angle_beta   90.00
_cell.angle_gamma   90.00
#
_symmetry.space_group_name_H-M   'P 1'
#
loop_
_entity.id
_entity.type
_entity.pdbx_description
1 polymer ?
#
loop_
_entity_poly.entity_id
_entity_poly.type
_entity_poly.pdbx_seq_one_letter_code
_entity_poly.pdbx_strand_id
1 'polypeptide(L)'
;EADGPEVVLISTGGSPSWFDQMTMDTARSEVLFRLESADTHGRFSAFAPVTPEGGRIIIHAKIAVIDDQVLRIGSTNLNNRSLGLDTECDVAAEPGTEAGQATIARIRHHSIGHFIGVTGEEFAAAEAVMGSTGSAIRNFDTGRMQPLGAAPPSVVERFIAEWQLGDPSSSD
;
A
#
# COMPACT_ATOMS: atom_id res chain seq x y z
N GLU A 1 -20.04 -4.21 -2.33
CA GLU A 1 -21.11 -4.02 -1.32
C GLU A 1 -20.88 -2.70 -0.59
N ALA A 2 -21.97 -1.99 -0.21
CA ALA A 2 -21.86 -0.70 0.48
C ALA A 2 -21.09 -0.80 1.82
N ASP A 3 -21.05 -1.98 2.43
CA ASP A 3 -20.39 -2.28 3.71
C ASP A 3 -19.08 -3.07 3.55
N GLY A 4 -18.46 -3.05 2.37
CA GLY A 4 -17.16 -3.70 2.12
C GLY A 4 -16.00 -3.04 2.88
N PRO A 5 -14.82 -3.66 2.96
CA PRO A 5 -13.65 -3.12 3.63
C PRO A 5 -13.13 -1.86 2.91
N GLU A 6 -12.49 -0.98 3.67
CA GLU A 6 -11.62 0.05 3.11
C GLU A 6 -10.24 -0.55 2.87
N VAL A 7 -9.61 -0.25 1.74
CA VAL A 7 -8.25 -0.69 1.41
C VAL A 7 -7.38 0.53 1.18
N VAL A 8 -6.34 0.67 1.98
CA VAL A 8 -5.35 1.75 1.83
C VAL A 8 -3.99 1.14 1.54
N LEU A 9 -3.43 1.50 0.39
CA LEU A 9 -2.09 1.10 -0.05
C LEU A 9 -1.12 2.27 0.09
N ILE A 10 0.00 2.05 0.77
CA ILE A 10 1.11 3.01 0.83
C ILE A 10 2.32 2.35 0.18
N SER A 11 2.80 2.92 -0.90
CA SER A 11 3.88 2.35 -1.69
C SER A 11 4.83 3.43 -2.20
N THR A 12 6.00 3.03 -2.67
CA THR A 12 6.95 3.92 -3.35
C THR A 12 6.33 4.50 -4.62
N GLY A 13 6.45 5.81 -4.85
CA GLY A 13 5.91 6.50 -6.02
C GLY A 13 6.61 6.19 -7.35
N GLY A 14 7.62 5.34 -7.36
CA GLY A 14 8.34 4.88 -8.55
C GLY A 14 9.67 4.23 -8.16
N SER A 15 10.16 3.35 -8.98
CA SER A 15 11.42 2.60 -8.73
C SER A 15 12.65 3.46 -9.03
N PRO A 16 13.79 3.23 -8.34
CA PRO A 16 14.99 4.05 -8.53
C PRO A 16 15.74 3.73 -9.82
N SER A 17 15.64 2.49 -10.32
CA SER A 17 16.35 2.04 -11.52
C SER A 17 15.44 2.06 -12.75
N TRP A 18 16.03 2.33 -13.93
CA TRP A 18 15.31 2.32 -15.20
C TRP A 18 14.67 0.95 -15.50
N PHE A 19 15.36 -0.14 -15.20
CA PHE A 19 14.86 -1.50 -15.44
C PHE A 19 13.70 -1.84 -14.53
N ASP A 20 13.80 -1.47 -13.24
CA ASP A 20 12.72 -1.66 -12.28
C ASP A 20 11.50 -0.79 -12.61
N GLN A 21 11.72 0.42 -13.13
CA GLN A 21 10.64 1.28 -13.62
C GLN A 21 9.87 0.60 -14.76
N MET A 22 10.58 0.00 -15.69
CA MET A 22 9.96 -0.63 -16.86
C MET A 22 9.21 -1.93 -16.53
N THR A 23 9.62 -2.66 -15.50
CA THR A 23 9.03 -3.96 -15.16
C THR A 23 8.09 -3.89 -13.95
N MET A 24 8.60 -3.43 -12.80
CA MET A 24 7.83 -3.43 -11.55
C MET A 24 6.84 -2.28 -11.44
N ASP A 25 7.18 -1.09 -11.96
CA ASP A 25 6.24 0.03 -11.95
C ASP A 25 5.09 -0.21 -12.93
N THR A 26 5.35 -0.90 -14.04
CA THR A 26 4.31 -1.34 -14.99
C THR A 26 3.34 -2.33 -14.34
N ALA A 27 3.85 -3.38 -13.69
CA ALA A 27 3.02 -4.35 -12.99
C ALA A 27 2.19 -3.69 -11.88
N ARG A 28 2.80 -2.79 -11.10
CA ARG A 28 2.10 -2.03 -10.07
C ARG A 28 1.00 -1.14 -10.65
N SER A 29 1.27 -0.43 -11.75
CA SER A 29 0.28 0.45 -12.41
C SER A 29 -0.92 -0.34 -12.91
N GLU A 30 -0.71 -1.55 -13.47
CA GLU A 30 -1.79 -2.43 -13.89
C GLU A 30 -2.66 -2.89 -12.71
N VAL A 31 -2.03 -3.29 -11.58
CA VAL A 31 -2.77 -3.68 -10.37
C VAL A 31 -3.56 -2.51 -9.82
N LEU A 32 -2.96 -1.33 -9.72
CA LEU A 32 -3.65 -0.12 -9.25
C LEU A 32 -4.83 0.23 -10.16
N PHE A 33 -4.64 0.19 -11.48
CA PHE A 33 -5.70 0.46 -12.44
C PHE A 33 -6.88 -0.51 -12.29
N ARG A 34 -6.62 -1.81 -12.09
CA ARG A 34 -7.67 -2.81 -11.85
C ARG A 34 -8.40 -2.57 -10.55
N LEU A 35 -7.69 -2.24 -9.47
CA LEU A 35 -8.28 -1.96 -8.16
C LEU A 35 -9.15 -0.69 -8.20
N GLU A 36 -8.64 0.40 -8.78
CA GLU A 36 -9.39 1.63 -8.95
C GLU A 36 -10.63 1.43 -9.84
N SER A 37 -10.50 0.67 -10.93
CA SER A 37 -11.62 0.37 -11.83
C SER A 37 -12.70 -0.51 -11.19
N ALA A 38 -12.33 -1.37 -10.26
CA ALA A 38 -13.25 -2.23 -9.52
C ALA A 38 -13.89 -1.53 -8.33
N ASP A 39 -13.33 -0.42 -7.87
CA ASP A 39 -13.82 0.33 -6.72
C ASP A 39 -15.00 1.22 -7.08
N THR A 40 -16.19 0.66 -7.03
CA THR A 40 -17.45 1.38 -7.29
C THR A 40 -17.94 2.21 -6.10
N HIS A 41 -17.28 2.10 -4.93
CA HIS A 41 -17.73 2.73 -3.68
C HIS A 41 -16.73 3.72 -3.08
N GLY A 42 -15.59 3.97 -3.74
CA GLY A 42 -14.55 4.89 -3.26
C GLY A 42 -13.85 4.41 -1.98
N ARG A 43 -13.65 3.10 -1.84
CA ARG A 43 -13.05 2.47 -0.66
C ARG A 43 -11.58 2.08 -0.85
N PHE A 44 -11.07 2.20 -2.06
CA PHE A 44 -9.67 2.01 -2.36
C PHE A 44 -8.94 3.35 -2.39
N SER A 45 -7.79 3.42 -1.75
CA SER A 45 -6.90 4.58 -1.83
C SER A 45 -5.46 4.13 -1.89
N ALA A 46 -4.68 4.73 -2.77
CA ALA A 46 -3.25 4.48 -2.86
C ALA A 46 -2.46 5.78 -2.71
N PHE A 47 -1.36 5.73 -1.96
CA PHE A 47 -0.53 6.89 -1.64
C PHE A 47 0.95 6.56 -1.80
N ALA A 48 1.72 7.59 -2.19
CA ALA A 48 3.17 7.58 -2.21
C ALA A 48 3.71 8.67 -1.28
N PRO A 49 4.49 8.32 -0.24
CA PRO A 49 5.10 9.33 0.59
C PRO A 49 6.26 10.02 -0.12
N VAL A 50 6.43 11.29 0.18
CA VAL A 50 7.54 12.14 -0.27
C VAL A 50 8.19 12.87 0.92
N THR A 51 9.45 13.30 0.76
CA THR A 51 10.09 14.15 1.75
C THR A 51 9.43 15.53 1.79
N PRO A 52 9.68 16.36 2.82
CA PRO A 52 9.14 17.72 2.87
C PRO A 52 9.50 18.57 1.63
N GLU A 53 10.64 18.28 1.00
CA GLU A 53 11.12 18.95 -0.21
C GLU A 53 10.56 18.33 -1.51
N GLY A 54 9.64 17.36 -1.40
CA GLY A 54 9.04 16.66 -2.53
C GLY A 54 9.90 15.53 -3.11
N GLY A 55 10.98 15.16 -2.43
CA GLY A 55 11.84 14.05 -2.83
C GLY A 55 11.14 12.69 -2.62
N ARG A 56 11.46 11.74 -3.48
CA ARG A 56 10.88 10.38 -3.42
C ARG A 56 11.35 9.62 -2.18
N ILE A 57 10.44 8.95 -1.50
CA ILE A 57 10.75 8.00 -0.42
C ILE A 57 10.60 6.58 -0.97
N ILE A 58 11.64 5.74 -0.77
CA ILE A 58 11.62 4.32 -1.13
C ILE A 58 11.17 3.54 0.10
N ILE A 59 9.98 2.93 0.02
CA ILE A 59 9.47 2.04 1.06
C ILE A 59 9.91 0.61 0.72
N HIS A 60 10.70 0.00 1.60
CA HIS A 60 11.06 -1.42 1.48
C HIS A 60 10.36 -2.31 2.53
N ALA A 61 9.53 -1.73 3.38
CA ALA A 61 8.73 -2.47 4.36
C ALA A 61 7.59 -3.24 3.68
N LYS A 62 7.37 -4.48 4.11
CA LYS A 62 6.23 -5.31 3.72
C LYS A 62 5.41 -5.54 4.98
N ILE A 63 4.43 -4.69 5.18
CA ILE A 63 3.56 -4.67 6.35
C ILE A 63 2.12 -4.68 5.87
N ALA A 64 1.30 -5.55 6.42
CA ALA A 64 -0.14 -5.53 6.24
C ALA A 64 -0.82 -5.53 7.60
N VAL A 65 -1.82 -4.67 7.75
CA VAL A 65 -2.70 -4.63 8.92
C VAL A 65 -4.13 -4.84 8.43
N ILE A 66 -4.83 -5.78 9.03
CA ILE A 66 -6.22 -6.11 8.68
C ILE A 66 -7.08 -5.88 9.93
N ASP A 67 -7.95 -4.88 9.88
CA ASP A 67 -8.95 -4.54 10.91
C ASP A 67 -8.37 -4.39 12.34
N ASP A 68 -7.10 -4.02 12.45
CA ASP A 68 -6.32 -3.99 13.70
C ASP A 68 -6.30 -5.34 14.46
N GLN A 69 -6.69 -6.44 13.79
CA GLN A 69 -6.72 -7.79 14.33
C GLN A 69 -5.55 -8.64 13.84
N VAL A 70 -5.05 -8.38 12.64
CA VAL A 70 -3.91 -9.10 12.08
C VAL A 70 -2.83 -8.10 11.69
N LEU A 71 -1.62 -8.34 12.15
CA LEU A 71 -0.40 -7.66 11.71
C LEU A 71 0.52 -8.68 11.05
N ARG A 72 0.83 -8.50 9.77
CA ARG A 72 1.84 -9.25 9.04
C ARG A 72 3.04 -8.36 8.74
N ILE A 73 4.24 -8.86 9.01
CA ILE A 73 5.51 -8.20 8.70
C ILE A 73 6.45 -9.25 8.12
N GLY A 74 7.10 -8.93 7.00
CA GLY A 74 8.03 -9.88 6.41
C GLY A 74 8.77 -9.37 5.19
N SER A 75 9.24 -10.30 4.38
CA SER A 75 9.96 -10.04 3.16
C SER A 75 9.11 -10.16 1.89
N THR A 76 7.93 -10.79 1.97
CA THR A 76 7.05 -11.07 0.82
C THR A 76 6.46 -9.79 0.23
N ASN A 77 6.79 -9.47 -1.00
CA ASN A 77 6.14 -8.42 -1.77
C ASN A 77 4.75 -8.88 -2.28
N LEU A 78 3.87 -7.94 -2.59
CA LEU A 78 2.59 -8.21 -3.25
C LEU A 78 2.80 -8.39 -4.77
N ASN A 79 3.55 -9.42 -5.14
CA ASN A 79 3.80 -9.82 -6.53
C ASN A 79 3.86 -11.35 -6.65
N ASN A 80 3.75 -11.87 -7.88
CA ASN A 80 3.73 -13.31 -8.13
C ASN A 80 5.04 -13.99 -7.75
N ARG A 81 6.19 -13.35 -7.95
CA ARG A 81 7.49 -13.90 -7.57
C ARG A 81 7.58 -14.20 -6.09
N SER A 82 7.32 -13.19 -5.24
CA SER A 82 7.40 -13.37 -3.79
C SER A 82 6.31 -14.31 -3.26
N LEU A 83 5.13 -14.36 -3.92
CA LEU A 83 4.02 -15.20 -3.49
C LEU A 83 4.14 -16.67 -3.94
N GLY A 84 4.95 -16.96 -4.97
CA GLY A 84 4.99 -18.30 -5.55
C GLY A 84 6.37 -18.86 -5.91
N LEU A 85 7.40 -18.04 -6.07
CA LEU A 85 8.72 -18.47 -6.59
C LEU A 85 9.89 -18.18 -5.64
N ASP A 86 9.94 -16.98 -5.04
CA ASP A 86 11.05 -16.57 -4.18
C ASP A 86 10.91 -17.18 -2.77
N THR A 87 12.02 -17.41 -2.10
CA THR A 87 12.00 -17.81 -0.69
C THR A 87 11.81 -16.58 0.19
N GLU A 88 10.70 -16.57 0.92
CA GLU A 88 10.30 -15.45 1.77
C GLU A 88 10.13 -15.88 3.22
N CYS A 89 10.16 -14.92 4.12
CA CYS A 89 9.90 -15.14 5.54
C CYS A 89 9.01 -14.04 6.09
N ASP A 90 7.84 -14.43 6.57
CA ASP A 90 6.86 -13.53 7.16
C ASP A 90 6.44 -14.00 8.54
N VAL A 91 6.10 -13.04 9.39
CA VAL A 91 5.50 -13.28 10.72
C VAL A 91 4.14 -12.60 10.74
N ALA A 92 3.13 -13.34 11.19
CA ALA A 92 1.81 -12.80 11.46
C ALA A 92 1.51 -12.86 12.97
N ALA A 93 0.92 -11.80 13.48
CA ALA A 93 0.43 -11.70 14.86
C ALA A 93 -1.09 -11.48 14.84
N GLU A 94 -1.80 -12.35 15.55
CA GLU A 94 -3.26 -12.30 15.75
C GLU A 94 -3.53 -12.24 17.26
N PRO A 95 -3.44 -11.06 17.88
CA PRO A 95 -3.64 -10.96 19.32
C PRO A 95 -5.12 -11.15 19.66
N GLY A 96 -5.43 -12.21 20.43
CA GLY A 96 -6.80 -12.49 20.88
C GLY A 96 -7.28 -11.58 22.03
N THR A 97 -6.66 -10.43 22.25
CA THR A 97 -6.98 -9.50 23.36
C THR A 97 -7.12 -8.07 22.85
N GLU A 98 -7.99 -7.27 23.48
CA GLU A 98 -8.15 -5.85 23.18
C GLU A 98 -6.84 -5.06 23.30
N ALA A 99 -6.01 -5.36 24.30
CA ALA A 99 -4.71 -4.71 24.46
C ALA A 99 -3.75 -5.01 23.31
N GLY A 100 -3.81 -6.22 22.75
CA GLY A 100 -3.04 -6.61 21.58
C GLY A 100 -3.54 -5.91 20.31
N GLN A 101 -4.84 -5.85 20.10
CA GLN A 101 -5.47 -5.12 18.98
C GLN A 101 -5.14 -3.62 19.05
N ALA A 102 -5.24 -3.01 20.24
CA ALA A 102 -4.82 -1.62 20.45
C ALA A 102 -3.33 -1.40 20.15
N THR A 103 -2.49 -2.43 20.32
CA THR A 103 -1.07 -2.34 19.97
C THR A 103 -0.88 -2.35 18.46
N ILE A 104 -1.61 -3.20 17.71
CA ILE A 104 -1.60 -3.22 16.24
C ILE A 104 -2.09 -1.88 15.68
N ALA A 105 -3.22 -1.37 16.19
CA ALA A 105 -3.75 -0.05 15.82
C ALA A 105 -2.70 1.06 16.01
N ARG A 106 -2.00 1.06 17.16
CA ARG A 106 -0.94 2.04 17.44
C ARG A 106 0.24 1.92 16.45
N ILE A 107 0.63 0.69 16.06
CA ILE A 107 1.67 0.48 15.06
C ILE A 107 1.22 1.05 13.72
N ARG A 108 -0.02 0.79 13.29
CA ARG A 108 -0.60 1.32 12.06
C ARG A 108 -0.64 2.85 12.07
N HIS A 109 -1.19 3.45 13.12
CA HIS A 109 -1.28 4.90 13.26
C HIS A 109 0.10 5.57 13.28
N HIS A 110 1.06 4.99 14.00
CA HIS A 110 2.44 5.50 14.03
C HIS A 110 3.11 5.43 12.66
N SER A 111 2.95 4.31 11.95
CA SER A 111 3.55 4.11 10.62
C SER A 111 3.00 5.10 9.59
N ILE A 112 1.70 5.31 9.58
CA ILE A 112 1.05 6.27 8.67
C ILE A 112 1.41 7.71 9.07
N GLY A 113 1.28 8.05 10.35
CA GLY A 113 1.61 9.37 10.89
C GLY A 113 3.04 9.79 10.59
N HIS A 114 4.00 8.85 10.67
CA HIS A 114 5.39 9.10 10.32
C HIS A 114 5.56 9.63 8.88
N PHE A 115 4.90 9.02 7.91
CA PHE A 115 4.98 9.47 6.51
C PHE A 115 4.28 10.81 6.29
N ILE A 116 3.17 11.06 6.98
CA ILE A 116 2.45 12.35 6.92
C ILE A 116 3.25 13.44 7.62
N GLY A 117 4.03 13.10 8.65
CA GLY A 117 4.77 14.06 9.49
C GLY A 117 3.98 14.53 10.71
N VAL A 118 3.10 13.67 11.22
CA VAL A 118 2.32 13.87 12.44
C VAL A 118 2.54 12.70 13.41
N THR A 119 2.12 12.85 14.65
CA THR A 119 2.18 11.74 15.61
C THR A 119 1.11 10.68 15.29
N GLY A 120 1.32 9.45 15.75
CA GLY A 120 0.30 8.40 15.62
C GLY A 120 -1.00 8.74 16.36
N GLU A 121 -0.93 9.50 17.45
CA GLU A 121 -2.09 9.94 18.21
C GLU A 121 -2.91 11.00 17.45
N GLU A 122 -2.25 11.96 16.83
CA GLU A 122 -2.91 12.95 15.95
C GLU A 122 -3.60 12.27 14.77
N PHE A 123 -2.91 11.29 14.17
CA PHE A 123 -3.51 10.51 13.06
C PHE A 123 -4.72 9.71 13.54
N ALA A 124 -4.62 9.01 14.67
CA ALA A 124 -5.73 8.23 15.25
C ALA A 124 -6.95 9.12 15.54
N ALA A 125 -6.73 10.32 16.08
CA ALA A 125 -7.82 11.27 16.34
C ALA A 125 -8.51 11.73 15.05
N ALA A 126 -7.75 12.01 14.00
CA ALA A 126 -8.30 12.37 12.68
C ALA A 126 -9.07 11.22 12.06
N GLU A 127 -8.55 10.00 12.11
CA GLU A 127 -9.22 8.80 11.58
C GLU A 127 -10.56 8.54 12.32
N ALA A 128 -10.58 8.69 13.65
CA ALA A 128 -11.81 8.53 14.41
C ALA A 128 -12.91 9.55 14.03
N VAL A 129 -12.52 10.77 13.67
CA VAL A 129 -13.44 11.81 13.21
C VAL A 129 -13.92 11.54 11.77
N MET A 130 -13.00 11.12 10.89
CA MET A 130 -13.30 10.91 9.47
C MET A 130 -14.00 9.57 9.20
N GLY A 131 -13.86 8.59 10.08
CA GLY A 131 -14.38 7.23 9.90
C GLY A 131 -13.73 6.46 8.74
N SER A 132 -12.58 6.92 8.23
CA SER A 132 -11.87 6.35 7.09
C SER A 132 -10.39 6.71 7.15
N THR A 133 -9.53 5.71 7.01
CA THR A 133 -8.07 5.87 6.96
C THR A 133 -7.63 6.73 5.78
N GLY A 134 -8.16 6.45 4.58
CA GLY A 134 -7.83 7.22 3.38
C GLY A 134 -8.30 8.67 3.45
N SER A 135 -9.46 8.92 4.05
CA SER A 135 -9.96 10.28 4.29
C SER A 135 -9.10 11.01 5.33
N ALA A 136 -8.69 10.34 6.40
CA ALA A 136 -7.79 10.91 7.39
C ALA A 136 -6.44 11.30 6.78
N ILE A 137 -5.85 10.46 5.93
CA ILE A 137 -4.60 10.79 5.22
C ILE A 137 -4.78 12.05 4.37
N ARG A 138 -5.87 12.13 3.60
CA ARG A 138 -6.16 13.31 2.76
C ARG A 138 -6.46 14.58 3.55
N ASN A 139 -6.97 14.45 4.78
CA ASN A 139 -7.25 15.59 5.65
C ASN A 139 -5.98 16.31 6.12
N PHE A 140 -4.86 15.61 6.24
CA PHE A 140 -3.58 16.22 6.54
C PHE A 140 -2.93 16.76 5.25
N ASP A 141 -3.19 18.01 4.92
CA ASP A 141 -2.60 18.68 3.75
C ASP A 141 -1.14 19.09 4.01
N THR A 142 -0.31 18.12 4.32
CA THR A 142 1.13 18.33 4.53
C THR A 142 1.93 18.25 3.23
N GLY A 143 1.30 17.85 2.12
CA GLY A 143 1.96 17.56 0.85
C GLY A 143 2.88 16.33 0.86
N ARG A 144 3.00 15.63 2.00
CA ARG A 144 3.92 14.49 2.17
C ARG A 144 3.35 13.15 1.72
N MET A 145 2.03 13.05 1.56
CA MET A 145 1.36 11.86 1.03
C MET A 145 0.65 12.21 -0.27
N GLN A 146 1.25 11.82 -1.38
CA GLN A 146 0.70 12.10 -2.70
C GLN A 146 -0.19 10.93 -3.15
N PRO A 147 -1.35 11.19 -3.77
CA PRO A 147 -2.14 10.13 -4.38
C PRO A 147 -1.30 9.35 -5.40
N LEU A 148 -1.33 8.04 -5.30
CA LEU A 148 -0.73 7.13 -6.25
C LEU A 148 -1.83 6.58 -7.15
N GLY A 149 -2.11 7.28 -8.24
CA GLY A 149 -3.10 6.89 -9.25
C GLY A 149 -2.47 6.05 -10.36
N ALA A 150 -3.28 5.24 -11.00
CA ALA A 150 -2.89 4.48 -12.17
C ALA A 150 -3.31 5.21 -13.45
N ALA A 151 -2.35 5.48 -14.32
CA ALA A 151 -2.67 5.79 -15.71
C ALA A 151 -3.08 4.48 -16.44
N PRO A 152 -4.02 4.52 -17.40
CA PRO A 152 -4.31 3.34 -18.20
C PRO A 152 -3.02 2.87 -18.88
N PRO A 153 -2.69 1.56 -18.78
CA PRO A 153 -1.42 1.04 -19.27
C PRO A 153 -1.31 1.25 -20.80
N SER A 154 -0.15 1.69 -21.23
CA SER A 154 0.19 1.79 -22.65
C SER A 154 0.19 0.40 -23.33
N VAL A 155 0.20 0.35 -24.64
CA VAL A 155 0.26 -0.91 -25.40
C VAL A 155 1.52 -1.72 -25.04
N VAL A 156 2.65 -1.05 -24.81
CA VAL A 156 3.91 -1.69 -24.42
C VAL A 156 3.82 -2.25 -23.00
N GLU A 157 3.24 -1.50 -22.07
CA GLU A 157 3.05 -1.94 -20.70
C GLU A 157 2.09 -3.13 -20.61
N ARG A 158 1.01 -3.14 -21.40
CA ARG A 158 0.12 -4.31 -21.52
C ARG A 158 0.85 -5.54 -22.03
N PHE A 159 1.70 -5.38 -23.04
CA PHE A 159 2.52 -6.48 -23.56
C PHE A 159 3.46 -7.04 -22.48
N ILE A 160 4.16 -6.18 -21.74
CA ILE A 160 5.04 -6.58 -20.65
C ILE A 160 4.27 -7.32 -19.55
N ALA A 161 3.08 -6.82 -19.17
CA ALA A 161 2.21 -7.44 -18.18
C ALA A 161 1.63 -8.78 -18.67
N GLU A 162 1.16 -8.85 -19.89
CA GLU A 162 0.57 -10.06 -20.50
C GLU A 162 1.59 -11.21 -20.62
N TRP A 163 2.83 -10.88 -20.94
CA TRP A 163 3.92 -11.85 -21.02
C TRP A 163 4.65 -12.08 -19.69
N GLN A 164 4.19 -11.42 -18.61
CA GLN A 164 4.73 -11.57 -17.25
C GLN A 164 6.26 -11.39 -17.16
N LEU A 165 6.82 -10.52 -18.01
CA LEU A 165 8.27 -10.36 -18.13
C LEU A 165 8.95 -9.83 -16.89
N GLY A 166 8.20 -9.14 -16.01
CA GLY A 166 8.70 -8.60 -14.75
C GLY A 166 8.24 -9.34 -13.50
N ASP A 167 7.15 -10.08 -13.60
CA ASP A 167 6.53 -10.79 -12.46
C ASP A 167 5.90 -12.11 -12.94
N PRO A 168 6.73 -13.14 -13.26
CA PRO A 168 6.23 -14.42 -13.75
C PRO A 168 5.37 -15.13 -12.70
N SER A 169 4.21 -15.66 -13.13
CA SER A 169 3.44 -16.59 -12.28
C SER A 169 4.10 -17.97 -12.31
N SER A 170 4.02 -18.71 -11.19
CA SER A 170 4.30 -20.14 -11.21
C SER A 170 3.28 -20.80 -12.14
N SER A 171 3.75 -21.39 -13.25
CA SER A 171 2.93 -22.31 -14.02
C SER A 171 2.73 -23.58 -13.18
N ASP A 172 1.49 -23.87 -12.82
CA ASP A 172 1.08 -25.18 -12.28
C ASP A 172 1.42 -26.32 -13.23
#